data_2e20c5b18dcc90eb82a3451377e28210
#
_entry.id   2e20c5b18dcc90eb82a3451377e28210
#
_cell.length_a   1.000
_cell.length_b   1.000
_cell.length_c   1.000
_cell.angle_alpha   90.00
_cell.angle_beta   90.00
_cell.angle_gamma   90.00
#
_symmetry.space_group_name_H-M   'P 1'
#
loop_
_entity.id
_entity.type
_entity.pdbx_description
1 polymer ?
#
loop_
_entity_poly.entity_id
_entity_poly.type
_entity_poly.pdbx_seq_one_letter_code
_entity_poly.pdbx_strand_id
1 'polypeptide(L)'
;MSKLSESLLERKNNNFYFCTMANKDLREYLEGYLTDRRKALFKTVLAERTRHFTVVLEDIYQAHNSSAVVRTCDIFGVQDLYTVENNYINKVSRHVAKGSQKWLDFHRFKEDGDNIENCFKDLRSKGYQIVGTTPHTDTVLSDFDVTKKTAFVFGVEKEGISDYVKDNADGFLKIPMVGFTESLNISVAAAIILQDVTTKLKKTAIDWQLSEEEKETIYADWVEKTIKNVDKIKEHYLNKNN
;
A
#
# COMPACT_ATOMS: atom_id res chain seq x y z
N MET A 1 24.18 -21.00 -10.10
CA MET A 1 23.42 -20.36 -9.03
C MET A 1 22.25 -19.63 -9.65
N SER A 2 21.05 -19.99 -9.51
CA SER A 2 20.43 -21.28 -9.55
C SER A 2 18.91 -21.16 -9.36
N LYS A 3 18.25 -21.88 -10.12
CA LYS A 3 16.83 -22.19 -10.13
C LYS A 3 16.15 -22.50 -8.78
N LEU A 4 16.85 -22.43 -7.66
CA LEU A 4 16.34 -22.74 -6.31
C LEU A 4 15.67 -21.54 -5.61
N SER A 5 16.04 -20.30 -5.96
CA SER A 5 15.44 -19.09 -5.35
C SER A 5 14.08 -18.74 -5.97
N GLU A 6 13.90 -18.93 -7.27
CA GLU A 6 12.61 -18.75 -7.96
C GLU A 6 11.54 -19.73 -7.47
N SER A 7 11.93 -21.00 -7.24
CA SER A 7 10.99 -22.03 -6.79
C SER A 7 10.46 -21.82 -5.37
N LEU A 8 11.18 -21.11 -4.51
CA LEU A 8 10.76 -20.83 -3.14
C LEU A 8 9.82 -19.61 -3.04
N LEU A 9 10.01 -18.60 -3.91
CA LEU A 9 9.11 -17.46 -4.03
C LEU A 9 7.79 -17.85 -4.71
N GLU A 10 7.84 -18.63 -5.78
CA GLU A 10 6.66 -19.19 -6.42
C GLU A 10 5.90 -20.17 -5.51
N ARG A 11 6.60 -20.99 -4.70
CA ARG A 11 5.95 -21.88 -3.72
C ARG A 11 5.31 -21.12 -2.56
N LYS A 12 5.87 -19.99 -2.10
CA LYS A 12 5.24 -19.15 -1.08
C LYS A 12 4.01 -18.44 -1.64
N ASN A 13 4.07 -17.89 -2.84
CA ASN A 13 2.94 -17.27 -3.49
C ASN A 13 1.85 -18.27 -3.88
N ASN A 14 2.19 -19.40 -4.49
CA ASN A 14 1.23 -20.44 -4.83
C ASN A 14 0.62 -21.13 -3.61
N ASN A 15 1.36 -21.36 -2.52
CA ASN A 15 0.78 -21.90 -1.28
C ASN A 15 -0.15 -20.89 -0.59
N PHE A 16 0.14 -19.60 -0.70
CA PHE A 16 -0.75 -18.55 -0.15
C PHE A 16 -2.06 -18.48 -0.96
N TYR A 17 -1.99 -18.49 -2.29
CA TYR A 17 -3.17 -18.53 -3.18
C TYR A 17 -3.98 -19.83 -3.01
N PHE A 18 -3.36 -20.99 -2.96
CA PHE A 18 -4.05 -22.28 -2.76
C PHE A 18 -4.69 -22.40 -1.37
N CYS A 19 -4.11 -21.80 -0.32
CA CYS A 19 -4.68 -21.83 1.01
C CYS A 19 -5.90 -20.91 1.14
N THR A 20 -5.97 -19.82 0.40
CA THR A 20 -7.08 -18.84 0.49
C THR A 20 -8.28 -19.25 -0.35
N MET A 21 -8.05 -19.84 -1.54
CA MET A 21 -9.14 -20.28 -2.43
C MET A 21 -9.66 -21.69 -2.10
N ALA A 22 -8.84 -22.56 -1.52
CA ALA A 22 -9.20 -23.95 -1.29
C ALA A 22 -10.09 -24.20 -0.07
N ASN A 23 -10.44 -23.16 0.73
CA ASN A 23 -11.20 -23.42 1.94
C ASN A 23 -12.27 -22.36 2.22
N LYS A 24 -13.28 -22.29 1.35
CA LYS A 24 -14.51 -21.53 1.60
C LYS A 24 -15.08 -21.88 2.97
N ASP A 25 -15.03 -23.15 3.34
CA ASP A 25 -15.55 -23.66 4.61
C ASP A 25 -14.74 -23.15 5.81
N LEU A 26 -13.40 -23.07 5.69
CA LEU A 26 -12.55 -22.47 6.72
C LEU A 26 -12.83 -20.98 6.88
N ARG A 27 -13.02 -20.25 5.78
CA ARG A 27 -13.36 -18.83 5.83
C ARG A 27 -14.71 -18.62 6.53
N GLU A 28 -15.74 -19.35 6.13
CA GLU A 28 -17.07 -19.29 6.77
C GLU A 28 -16.98 -19.63 8.27
N TYR A 29 -16.18 -20.62 8.63
CA TYR A 29 -15.90 -20.95 10.03
C TYR A 29 -15.23 -19.78 10.78
N LEU A 30 -14.23 -19.15 10.20
CA LEU A 30 -13.55 -18.00 10.80
C LEU A 30 -14.47 -16.77 10.89
N GLU A 31 -15.32 -16.53 9.90
CA GLU A 31 -16.33 -15.47 9.92
C GLU A 31 -17.32 -15.60 11.10
N GLY A 32 -17.53 -16.81 11.60
CA GLY A 32 -18.32 -17.06 12.80
C GLY A 32 -17.77 -16.41 14.07
N TYR A 33 -16.49 -16.06 14.09
CA TYR A 33 -15.85 -15.32 15.20
C TYR A 33 -16.00 -13.80 15.10
N LEU A 34 -16.58 -13.28 14.00
CA LEU A 34 -16.82 -11.86 13.79
C LEU A 34 -18.30 -11.52 14.02
N THR A 35 -18.54 -10.32 14.54
CA THR A 35 -19.91 -9.78 14.60
C THR A 35 -20.38 -9.37 13.20
N ASP A 36 -21.70 -9.42 12.95
CA ASP A 36 -22.27 -9.00 11.66
C ASP A 36 -21.96 -7.55 11.33
N ARG A 37 -21.92 -6.67 12.35
CA ARG A 37 -21.46 -5.28 12.20
C ARG A 37 -20.02 -5.19 11.66
N ARG A 38 -19.12 -6.06 12.12
CA ARG A 38 -17.73 -6.08 11.65
C ARG A 38 -17.65 -6.56 10.20
N LYS A 39 -18.37 -7.61 9.86
CA LYS A 39 -18.46 -8.13 8.49
C LYS A 39 -19.00 -7.08 7.52
N ALA A 40 -20.08 -6.40 7.90
CA ALA A 40 -20.66 -5.32 7.10
C ALA A 40 -19.67 -4.15 6.91
N LEU A 41 -18.97 -3.74 7.99
CA LEU A 41 -17.95 -2.69 7.91
C LEU A 41 -16.82 -3.04 6.94
N PHE A 42 -16.32 -4.29 6.94
CA PHE A 42 -15.29 -4.72 6.00
C PHE A 42 -15.75 -4.59 4.56
N LYS A 43 -16.95 -5.04 4.23
CA LYS A 43 -17.53 -4.92 2.88
C LYS A 43 -17.66 -3.46 2.44
N THR A 44 -18.15 -2.58 3.34
CA THR A 44 -18.27 -1.14 3.06
C THR A 44 -16.90 -0.50 2.79
N VAL A 45 -15.89 -0.83 3.60
CA VAL A 45 -14.54 -0.27 3.43
C VAL A 45 -13.88 -0.81 2.16
N LEU A 46 -14.02 -2.12 1.86
CA LEU A 46 -13.46 -2.72 0.65
C LEU A 46 -14.05 -2.14 -0.64
N ALA A 47 -15.32 -1.76 -0.64
CA ALA A 47 -15.96 -1.12 -1.79
C ALA A 47 -15.33 0.24 -2.16
N GLU A 48 -14.62 0.88 -1.22
CA GLU A 48 -13.96 2.17 -1.38
C GLU A 48 -12.44 2.07 -1.54
N ARG A 49 -11.89 0.85 -1.57
CA ARG A 49 -10.44 0.61 -1.74
C ARG A 49 -10.03 0.60 -3.20
N THR A 50 -8.78 1.01 -3.43
CA THR A 50 -8.19 1.07 -4.77
C THR A 50 -6.72 0.68 -4.76
N ARG A 51 -6.28 0.10 -5.89
CA ARG A 51 -4.89 -0.06 -6.30
C ARG A 51 -4.54 0.82 -7.50
N HIS A 52 -5.40 1.79 -7.84
CA HIS A 52 -5.12 2.75 -8.91
C HIS A 52 -4.01 3.72 -8.51
N PHE A 53 -3.98 4.09 -7.22
CA PHE A 53 -2.88 4.85 -6.63
C PHE A 53 -2.16 4.03 -5.56
N THR A 54 -0.85 4.26 -5.44
CA THR A 54 -0.03 3.76 -4.34
C THR A 54 0.98 4.81 -3.90
N VAL A 55 1.58 4.59 -2.75
CA VAL A 55 2.61 5.46 -2.16
C VAL A 55 3.90 4.68 -2.00
N VAL A 56 5.01 5.29 -2.38
CA VAL A 56 6.37 4.81 -2.13
C VAL A 56 7.02 5.74 -1.12
N LEU A 57 7.48 5.20 0.00
CA LEU A 57 8.26 5.89 1.01
C LEU A 57 9.73 5.51 0.85
N GLU A 58 10.54 6.44 0.34
CA GLU A 58 11.96 6.23 0.11
C GLU A 58 12.77 6.74 1.30
N ASP A 59 13.39 5.81 2.03
CA ASP A 59 14.32 6.08 3.14
C ASP A 59 13.78 7.03 4.24
N ILE A 60 12.51 6.93 4.58
CA ILE A 60 11.91 7.81 5.58
C ILE A 60 12.47 7.51 6.97
N TYR A 61 13.22 8.46 7.52
CA TYR A 61 13.87 8.35 8.82
C TYR A 61 12.89 8.35 9.99
N GLN A 62 11.92 9.26 9.96
CA GLN A 62 11.02 9.47 11.10
C GLN A 62 9.83 8.50 11.09
N ALA A 63 9.80 7.55 12.00
CA ALA A 63 8.69 6.61 12.19
C ALA A 63 7.32 7.28 12.35
N HIS A 64 7.29 8.53 12.85
CA HIS A 64 6.08 9.30 12.98
C HIS A 64 5.49 9.65 11.60
N ASN A 65 6.31 10.12 10.67
CA ASN A 65 5.91 10.50 9.32
C ASN A 65 5.41 9.29 8.53
N SER A 66 6.17 8.19 8.52
CA SER A 66 5.73 6.94 7.89
C SER A 66 4.39 6.46 8.44
N SER A 67 4.23 6.50 9.76
CA SER A 67 2.99 6.06 10.42
C SER A 67 1.80 6.95 10.09
N ALA A 68 2.01 8.25 9.94
CA ALA A 68 0.98 9.18 9.52
C ALA A 68 0.58 8.97 8.05
N VAL A 69 1.56 8.67 7.17
CA VAL A 69 1.27 8.33 5.76
C VAL A 69 0.50 7.01 5.68
N VAL A 70 0.87 5.98 6.43
CA VAL A 70 0.12 4.71 6.53
C VAL A 70 -1.35 4.97 6.89
N ARG A 71 -1.58 5.83 7.89
CA ARG A 71 -2.94 6.21 8.28
C ARG A 71 -3.67 6.99 7.19
N THR A 72 -2.97 7.85 6.48
CA THR A 72 -3.50 8.61 5.35
C THR A 72 -3.92 7.68 4.20
N CYS A 73 -3.09 6.69 3.84
CA CYS A 73 -3.44 5.68 2.85
C CYS A 73 -4.73 4.93 3.22
N ASP A 74 -4.84 4.50 4.47
CA ASP A 74 -6.05 3.84 4.97
C ASP A 74 -7.29 4.73 4.85
N ILE A 75 -7.20 6.00 5.26
CA ILE A 75 -8.31 6.96 5.22
C ILE A 75 -8.81 7.21 3.80
N PHE A 76 -7.91 7.30 2.81
CA PHE A 76 -8.26 7.60 1.42
C PHE A 76 -8.44 6.35 0.54
N GLY A 77 -8.45 5.16 1.14
CA GLY A 77 -8.75 3.92 0.44
C GLY A 77 -7.61 3.35 -0.41
N VAL A 78 -6.38 3.86 -0.27
CA VAL A 78 -5.21 3.30 -0.94
C VAL A 78 -4.84 1.97 -0.28
N GLN A 79 -4.79 0.88 -1.07
CA GLN A 79 -4.57 -0.46 -0.52
C GLN A 79 -3.09 -0.79 -0.35
N ASP A 80 -2.25 -0.44 -1.32
CA ASP A 80 -0.83 -0.79 -1.31
C ASP A 80 0.04 0.35 -0.79
N LEU A 81 1.09 0.01 -0.04
CA LEU A 81 2.13 0.94 0.38
C LEU A 81 3.49 0.27 0.20
N TYR A 82 4.39 0.96 -0.48
CA TYR A 82 5.76 0.53 -0.76
C TYR A 82 6.74 1.26 0.15
N THR A 83 7.74 0.54 0.66
CA THR A 83 8.85 1.15 1.40
C THR A 83 10.18 0.71 0.81
N VAL A 84 11.05 1.66 0.55
CA VAL A 84 12.43 1.46 0.14
C VAL A 84 13.32 1.81 1.32
N GLU A 85 14.13 0.86 1.79
CA GLU A 85 14.86 0.93 3.04
C GLU A 85 16.36 0.70 2.77
N ASN A 86 17.04 1.69 2.18
CA ASN A 86 18.49 1.61 1.91
C ASN A 86 19.30 2.05 3.13
N ASN A 87 18.98 3.23 3.69
CA ASN A 87 19.70 3.84 4.80
C ASN A 87 18.95 3.72 6.12
N TYR A 88 17.62 3.75 6.07
CA TYR A 88 16.77 3.76 7.25
C TYR A 88 15.69 2.68 7.19
N ILE A 89 15.56 1.93 8.28
CA ILE A 89 14.48 0.95 8.44
C ILE A 89 13.17 1.69 8.68
N ASN A 90 12.21 1.49 7.80
CA ASN A 90 10.88 2.07 7.96
C ASN A 90 10.13 1.42 9.13
N LYS A 91 9.89 2.19 10.18
CA LYS A 91 9.18 1.75 11.38
C LYS A 91 7.81 2.38 11.44
N VAL A 92 6.78 1.54 11.60
CA VAL A 92 5.40 2.01 11.78
C VAL A 92 5.02 1.94 13.25
N SER A 93 4.76 3.08 13.86
CA SER A 93 4.26 3.19 15.23
C SER A 93 2.76 2.91 15.28
N ARG A 94 2.35 1.88 16.01
CA ARG A 94 0.93 1.53 16.20
C ARG A 94 0.11 2.67 16.82
N HIS A 95 0.72 3.49 17.66
CA HIS A 95 0.05 4.64 18.29
C HIS A 95 -0.33 5.71 17.28
N VAL A 96 0.54 6.01 16.33
CA VAL A 96 0.32 7.02 15.29
C VAL A 96 -0.59 6.48 14.20
N ALA A 97 -0.31 5.29 13.69
CA ALA A 97 -1.09 4.62 12.65
C ALA A 97 -2.50 4.19 13.12
N LYS A 98 -2.76 4.18 14.45
CA LYS A 98 -4.08 3.83 15.03
C LYS A 98 -4.66 2.49 14.57
N GLY A 99 -3.80 1.57 14.16
CA GLY A 99 -4.20 0.24 13.69
C GLY A 99 -4.35 0.13 12.15
N SER A 100 -4.26 1.23 11.41
CA SER A 100 -4.39 1.26 9.94
C SER A 100 -3.43 0.33 9.22
N GLN A 101 -2.23 0.11 9.81
CA GLN A 101 -1.23 -0.81 9.25
C GLN A 101 -1.72 -2.27 9.09
N LYS A 102 -2.83 -2.64 9.72
CA LYS A 102 -3.43 -3.98 9.57
C LYS A 102 -4.19 -4.15 8.26
N TRP A 103 -4.65 -3.05 7.69
CA TRP A 103 -5.61 -3.03 6.61
C TRP A 103 -4.99 -2.75 5.24
N LEU A 104 -3.67 -2.47 5.19
CA LEU A 104 -2.91 -2.24 3.97
C LEU A 104 -1.99 -3.41 3.65
N ASP A 105 -1.64 -3.50 2.36
CA ASP A 105 -0.64 -4.42 1.86
C ASP A 105 0.71 -3.69 1.76
N PHE A 106 1.70 -4.18 2.53
CA PHE A 106 3.03 -3.59 2.59
C PHE A 106 3.99 -4.34 1.68
N HIS A 107 4.64 -3.61 0.78
CA HIS A 107 5.70 -4.08 -0.09
C HIS A 107 7.02 -3.46 0.36
N ARG A 108 7.91 -4.26 0.97
CA ARG A 108 9.16 -3.77 1.55
C ARG A 108 10.35 -4.19 0.71
N PHE A 109 11.13 -3.21 0.29
CA PHE A 109 12.39 -3.37 -0.43
C PHE A 109 13.54 -2.98 0.50
N LYS A 110 14.21 -3.99 1.08
CA LYS A 110 15.23 -3.83 2.13
C LYS A 110 16.35 -4.86 2.04
N GLU A 111 16.42 -5.60 0.95
CA GLU A 111 17.43 -6.63 0.75
C GLU A 111 18.76 -5.99 0.32
N ASP A 112 19.84 -6.79 0.29
CA ASP A 112 21.12 -6.34 -0.26
C ASP A 112 20.95 -6.05 -1.76
N GLY A 113 21.30 -4.84 -2.19
CA GLY A 113 21.25 -4.41 -3.58
C GLY A 113 20.44 -3.14 -3.81
N ASP A 114 20.02 -2.92 -5.03
CA ASP A 114 19.36 -1.70 -5.48
C ASP A 114 17.85 -1.74 -5.21
N ASN A 115 17.47 -1.43 -3.98
CA ASN A 115 16.08 -1.53 -3.51
C ASN A 115 15.13 -0.62 -4.27
N ILE A 116 15.57 0.60 -4.64
CA ILE A 116 14.72 1.53 -5.39
C ILE A 116 14.49 1.06 -6.82
N GLU A 117 15.52 0.52 -7.49
CA GLU A 117 15.39 -0.06 -8.82
C GLU A 117 14.45 -1.25 -8.82
N ASN A 118 14.59 -2.15 -7.84
CA ASN A 118 13.72 -3.31 -7.70
C ASN A 118 12.26 -2.90 -7.41
N CYS A 119 12.04 -1.88 -6.59
CA CYS A 119 10.74 -1.30 -6.35
C CYS A 119 10.11 -0.74 -7.65
N PHE A 120 10.88 0.00 -8.44
CA PHE A 120 10.41 0.55 -9.71
C PHE A 120 10.09 -0.53 -10.75
N LYS A 121 10.89 -1.58 -10.82
CA LYS A 121 10.61 -2.74 -11.69
C LYS A 121 9.30 -3.43 -11.30
N ASP A 122 9.07 -3.65 -10.01
CA ASP A 122 7.82 -4.23 -9.50
C ASP A 122 6.62 -3.35 -9.82
N LEU A 123 6.70 -2.05 -9.55
CA LEU A 123 5.64 -1.09 -9.84
C LEU A 123 5.30 -1.04 -11.34
N ARG A 124 6.31 -0.97 -12.21
CA ARG A 124 6.11 -0.94 -13.67
C ARG A 124 5.51 -2.25 -14.18
N SER A 125 5.89 -3.40 -13.61
CA SER A 125 5.29 -4.70 -13.95
C SER A 125 3.79 -4.76 -13.62
N LYS A 126 3.32 -3.96 -12.66
CA LYS A 126 1.93 -3.81 -12.24
C LYS A 126 1.20 -2.67 -12.97
N GLY A 127 1.85 -2.04 -13.95
CA GLY A 127 1.28 -0.99 -14.80
C GLY A 127 1.25 0.41 -14.16
N TYR A 128 2.01 0.66 -13.10
CA TYR A 128 2.13 1.99 -12.53
C TYR A 128 3.07 2.89 -13.34
N GLN A 129 2.65 4.12 -13.63
CA GLN A 129 3.59 5.21 -13.82
C GLN A 129 4.14 5.65 -12.46
N ILE A 130 5.39 6.12 -12.44
CA ILE A 130 6.09 6.53 -11.22
C ILE A 130 6.21 8.04 -11.21
N VAL A 131 5.68 8.70 -10.20
CA VAL A 131 5.65 10.16 -10.09
C VAL A 131 6.36 10.59 -8.81
N GLY A 132 7.49 11.29 -8.97
CA GLY A 132 8.24 11.86 -7.85
C GLY A 132 7.55 13.12 -7.31
N THR A 133 7.51 13.27 -5.99
CA THR A 133 6.98 14.50 -5.36
C THR A 133 8.13 15.46 -5.06
N THR A 134 8.08 16.66 -5.65
CA THR A 134 9.12 17.68 -5.51
C THR A 134 8.53 19.08 -5.73
N PRO A 135 9.00 20.12 -5.04
CA PRO A 135 8.59 21.50 -5.34
C PRO A 135 9.15 22.02 -6.69
N HIS A 136 10.19 21.36 -7.22
CA HIS A 136 10.96 21.79 -8.41
C HIS A 136 10.43 21.13 -9.70
N THR A 137 9.17 21.37 -10.04
CA THR A 137 8.53 20.91 -11.28
C THR A 137 7.45 21.90 -11.70
N ASP A 138 7.02 21.85 -12.96
CA ASP A 138 5.92 22.68 -13.46
C ASP A 138 4.55 22.02 -13.29
N THR A 139 4.49 20.70 -13.17
CA THR A 139 3.23 19.98 -13.00
C THR A 139 2.66 20.21 -11.60
N VAL A 140 1.54 20.89 -11.53
CA VAL A 140 0.82 21.17 -10.28
C VAL A 140 -0.27 20.13 -10.01
N LEU A 141 -0.57 19.91 -8.73
CA LEU A 141 -1.56 18.92 -8.30
C LEU A 141 -2.96 19.14 -8.89
N SER A 142 -3.36 20.42 -9.10
CA SER A 142 -4.65 20.74 -9.72
C SER A 142 -4.82 20.15 -11.11
N ASP A 143 -3.74 20.06 -11.89
CA ASP A 143 -3.71 19.68 -13.28
C ASP A 143 -3.27 18.22 -13.50
N PHE A 144 -3.06 17.49 -12.41
CA PHE A 144 -2.60 16.12 -12.46
C PHE A 144 -3.65 15.19 -13.08
N ASP A 145 -3.20 14.40 -14.09
CA ASP A 145 -4.02 13.40 -14.76
C ASP A 145 -4.20 12.16 -13.89
N VAL A 146 -5.37 12.03 -13.27
CA VAL A 146 -5.73 10.92 -12.40
C VAL A 146 -6.16 9.66 -13.16
N THR A 147 -6.18 9.67 -14.49
CA THR A 147 -6.63 8.53 -15.30
C THR A 147 -5.60 7.42 -15.39
N LYS A 148 -4.34 7.73 -15.11
CA LYS A 148 -3.23 6.78 -15.14
C LYS A 148 -2.96 6.19 -13.76
N LYS A 149 -2.76 4.87 -13.73
CA LYS A 149 -2.38 4.15 -12.51
C LYS A 149 -1.02 4.67 -12.02
N THR A 150 -0.96 5.24 -10.80
CA THR A 150 0.20 6.03 -10.36
C THR A 150 0.74 5.62 -9.00
N ALA A 151 2.07 5.51 -8.92
CA ALA A 151 2.84 5.40 -7.69
C ALA A 151 3.49 6.76 -7.35
N PHE A 152 3.07 7.37 -6.24
CA PHE A 152 3.64 8.63 -5.76
C PHE A 152 4.83 8.35 -4.86
N VAL A 153 6.01 8.85 -5.24
CA VAL A 153 7.26 8.67 -4.50
C VAL A 153 7.52 9.86 -3.60
N PHE A 154 7.67 9.60 -2.32
CA PHE A 154 8.05 10.57 -1.29
C PHE A 154 9.45 10.24 -0.78
N GLY A 155 10.37 11.17 -0.91
CA GLY A 155 11.74 11.06 -0.44
C GLY A 155 11.93 11.53 1.00
N VAL A 156 13.19 11.58 1.45
CA VAL A 156 13.57 12.04 2.79
C VAL A 156 13.24 13.53 2.99
N GLU A 157 13.05 13.93 4.26
CA GLU A 157 12.55 15.27 4.60
C GLU A 157 13.51 16.42 4.21
N LYS A 158 14.80 16.17 4.18
CA LYS A 158 15.82 17.22 3.88
C LYS A 158 16.26 17.21 2.44
N GLU A 159 16.62 16.03 1.94
CA GLU A 159 17.21 15.85 0.61
C GLU A 159 16.15 15.66 -0.49
N GLY A 160 14.91 15.34 -0.09
CA GLY A 160 13.83 15.02 -1.02
C GLY A 160 13.99 13.64 -1.64
N ILE A 161 13.52 13.47 -2.87
CA ILE A 161 13.66 12.25 -3.66
C ILE A 161 15.12 12.06 -4.13
N SER A 162 15.58 10.80 -4.18
CA SER A 162 16.94 10.48 -4.60
C SER A 162 17.23 10.84 -6.07
N ASP A 163 18.50 10.88 -6.43
CA ASP A 163 18.89 11.10 -7.83
C ASP A 163 18.41 9.97 -8.73
N TYR A 164 18.37 8.73 -8.23
CA TYR A 164 17.77 7.62 -8.98
C TYR A 164 16.30 7.91 -9.33
N VAL A 165 15.51 8.41 -8.38
CA VAL A 165 14.11 8.79 -8.64
C VAL A 165 14.03 9.94 -9.63
N LYS A 166 14.88 10.95 -9.53
CA LYS A 166 14.92 12.08 -10.47
C LYS A 166 15.21 11.63 -11.91
N ASP A 167 16.09 10.65 -12.07
CA ASP A 167 16.53 10.16 -13.39
C ASP A 167 15.57 9.13 -14.00
N ASN A 168 14.78 8.42 -13.16
CA ASN A 168 13.99 7.26 -13.60
C ASN A 168 12.48 7.38 -13.38
N ALA A 169 11.98 8.46 -12.76
CA ALA A 169 10.54 8.69 -12.64
C ALA A 169 9.92 9.07 -14.00
N ASP A 170 8.67 8.71 -14.20
CA ASP A 170 7.92 9.01 -15.43
C ASP A 170 7.36 10.46 -15.41
N GLY A 171 7.42 11.12 -14.26
CA GLY A 171 7.01 12.50 -14.08
C GLY A 171 7.17 12.98 -12.64
N PHE A 172 6.85 14.26 -12.44
CA PHE A 172 6.95 14.91 -11.13
C PHE A 172 5.67 15.67 -10.81
N LEU A 173 5.46 15.91 -9.53
CA LEU A 173 4.26 16.57 -9.02
C LEU A 173 4.62 17.52 -7.88
N LYS A 174 4.06 18.75 -7.91
CA LYS A 174 4.15 19.69 -6.78
C LYS A 174 2.80 20.10 -6.24
N ILE A 175 2.78 20.39 -4.95
CA ILE A 175 1.72 21.16 -4.31
C ILE A 175 2.12 22.63 -4.41
N PRO A 176 1.30 23.52 -4.99
CA PRO A 176 1.62 24.94 -5.05
C PRO A 176 1.79 25.55 -3.65
N MET A 177 2.88 26.26 -3.43
CA MET A 177 3.18 26.93 -2.17
C MET A 177 3.55 28.39 -2.44
N VAL A 178 3.11 29.31 -1.58
CA VAL A 178 3.31 30.75 -1.73
C VAL A 178 4.03 31.38 -0.54
N GLY A 179 4.41 30.56 0.44
CA GLY A 179 5.09 31.00 1.65
C GLY A 179 6.62 31.03 1.53
N PHE A 180 7.29 31.44 2.60
CA PHE A 180 8.76 31.39 2.68
C PHE A 180 9.31 29.97 2.83
N THR A 181 8.48 29.04 3.31
CA THR A 181 8.86 27.63 3.46
C THR A 181 8.67 26.92 2.13
N GLU A 182 9.72 26.22 1.66
CA GLU A 182 9.76 25.61 0.33
C GLU A 182 9.26 24.15 0.32
N SER A 183 8.96 23.56 1.48
CA SER A 183 8.50 22.19 1.59
C SER A 183 7.44 21.99 2.67
N LEU A 184 6.57 21.01 2.47
CA LEU A 184 5.63 20.51 3.47
C LEU A 184 6.23 19.31 4.19
N ASN A 185 5.79 19.06 5.43
CA ASN A 185 6.01 17.77 6.05
C ASN A 185 5.44 16.67 5.14
N ILE A 186 6.17 15.57 5.01
CA ILE A 186 5.83 14.47 4.10
C ILE A 186 4.41 13.91 4.33
N SER A 187 3.98 13.78 5.58
CA SER A 187 2.65 13.26 5.88
C SER A 187 1.53 14.24 5.49
N VAL A 188 1.83 15.54 5.56
CA VAL A 188 0.91 16.59 5.08
C VAL A 188 0.85 16.57 3.56
N ALA A 189 2.00 16.50 2.88
CA ALA A 189 2.04 16.41 1.43
C ALA A 189 1.27 15.19 0.91
N ALA A 190 1.50 14.02 1.51
CA ALA A 190 0.79 12.79 1.17
C ALA A 190 -0.73 12.92 1.38
N ALA A 191 -1.16 13.57 2.48
CA ALA A 191 -2.58 13.77 2.74
C ALA A 191 -3.25 14.68 1.71
N ILE A 192 -2.61 15.78 1.32
CA ILE A 192 -3.12 16.71 0.31
C ILE A 192 -3.20 16.02 -1.05
N ILE A 193 -2.13 15.32 -1.47
CA ILE A 193 -2.09 14.62 -2.76
C ILE A 193 -3.16 13.53 -2.80
N LEU A 194 -3.20 12.63 -1.82
CA LEU A 194 -4.14 11.51 -1.83
C LEU A 194 -5.60 11.97 -1.74
N GLN A 195 -5.88 13.02 -0.95
CA GLN A 195 -7.22 13.60 -0.89
C GLN A 195 -7.68 14.12 -2.26
N ASP A 196 -6.83 14.90 -2.93
CA ASP A 196 -7.15 15.49 -4.23
C ASP A 196 -7.34 14.41 -5.30
N VAL A 197 -6.33 13.54 -5.48
CA VAL A 197 -6.35 12.54 -6.56
C VAL A 197 -7.44 11.49 -6.39
N THR A 198 -7.72 11.04 -5.16
CA THR A 198 -8.81 10.06 -4.93
C THR A 198 -10.18 10.70 -5.10
N THR A 199 -10.33 11.98 -4.73
CA THR A 199 -11.58 12.72 -4.98
C THR A 199 -11.83 12.95 -6.47
N LYS A 200 -10.79 13.26 -7.24
CA LYS A 200 -10.87 13.40 -8.70
C LYS A 200 -11.16 12.04 -9.35
N LEU A 201 -10.46 10.97 -8.95
CA LEU A 201 -10.62 9.63 -9.50
C LEU A 201 -12.06 9.13 -9.41
N LYS A 202 -12.71 9.33 -8.27
CA LYS A 202 -14.12 8.94 -8.04
C LYS A 202 -15.13 9.66 -8.93
N LYS A 203 -14.72 10.74 -9.61
CA LYS A 203 -15.54 11.47 -10.57
C LYS A 203 -15.28 11.05 -12.02
N THR A 204 -14.33 10.18 -12.25
CA THR A 204 -14.02 9.64 -13.59
C THR A 204 -14.90 8.43 -13.89
N ALA A 205 -14.90 8.03 -15.17
CA ALA A 205 -15.56 6.78 -15.62
C ALA A 205 -14.63 5.56 -15.55
N ILE A 206 -13.46 5.69 -14.91
CA ILE A 206 -12.48 4.61 -14.82
C ILE A 206 -12.93 3.60 -13.75
N ASP A 207 -12.75 2.32 -14.04
CA ASP A 207 -12.87 1.25 -13.06
C ASP A 207 -11.63 1.27 -12.15
N TRP A 208 -11.74 2.01 -11.04
CA TRP A 208 -10.67 2.24 -10.09
C TRP A 208 -10.75 1.32 -8.86
N GLN A 209 -11.85 0.66 -8.68
CA GLN A 209 -12.10 -0.19 -7.52
C GLN A 209 -11.26 -1.48 -7.60
N LEU A 210 -11.11 -2.14 -6.48
CA LEU A 210 -10.57 -3.49 -6.44
C LEU A 210 -11.51 -4.44 -7.20
N SER A 211 -10.94 -5.41 -7.91
CA SER A 211 -11.72 -6.50 -8.49
C SER A 211 -12.39 -7.34 -7.39
N GLU A 212 -13.41 -8.10 -7.74
CA GLU A 212 -14.09 -8.98 -6.76
C GLU A 212 -13.12 -10.02 -6.18
N GLU A 213 -12.19 -10.55 -6.97
CA GLU A 213 -11.16 -11.47 -6.49
C GLU A 213 -10.21 -10.81 -5.49
N GLU A 214 -9.77 -9.58 -5.75
CA GLU A 214 -8.95 -8.81 -4.82
C GLU A 214 -9.71 -8.51 -3.52
N LYS A 215 -10.99 -8.10 -3.61
CA LYS A 215 -11.84 -7.86 -2.44
C LYS A 215 -11.99 -9.11 -1.58
N GLU A 216 -12.23 -10.26 -2.20
CA GLU A 216 -12.35 -11.54 -1.48
C GLU A 216 -11.03 -11.94 -0.78
N THR A 217 -9.90 -11.74 -1.44
CA THR A 217 -8.57 -12.02 -0.88
C THR A 217 -8.27 -11.12 0.32
N ILE A 218 -8.49 -9.81 0.18
CA ILE A 218 -8.26 -8.84 1.25
C ILE A 218 -9.25 -9.05 2.40
N TYR A 219 -10.50 -9.37 2.09
CA TYR A 219 -11.51 -9.68 3.11
C TYR A 219 -11.07 -10.86 3.98
N ALA A 220 -10.62 -11.95 3.36
CA ALA A 220 -10.13 -13.13 4.09
C ALA A 220 -8.93 -12.79 5.00
N ASP A 221 -7.97 -12.02 4.50
CA ASP A 221 -6.84 -11.53 5.29
C ASP A 221 -7.29 -10.66 6.49
N TRP A 222 -8.26 -9.76 6.28
CA TRP A 222 -8.80 -8.93 7.37
C TRP A 222 -9.57 -9.71 8.42
N VAL A 223 -10.29 -10.77 8.01
CA VAL A 223 -10.92 -11.72 8.94
C VAL A 223 -9.87 -12.33 9.83
N GLU A 224 -8.81 -12.91 9.25
CA GLU A 224 -7.72 -13.53 10.01
C GLU A 224 -7.01 -12.55 10.95
N LYS A 225 -6.63 -11.35 10.46
CA LYS A 225 -5.97 -10.30 11.24
C LYS A 225 -6.82 -9.78 12.42
N THR A 226 -8.12 -10.02 12.41
CA THR A 226 -9.03 -9.56 13.46
C THR A 226 -9.18 -10.58 14.58
N ILE A 227 -9.01 -11.86 14.30
CA ILE A 227 -9.24 -12.95 15.24
C ILE A 227 -7.98 -13.17 16.11
N LYS A 228 -8.16 -13.17 17.42
CA LYS A 228 -7.05 -13.51 18.34
C LYS A 228 -6.75 -15.01 18.28
N ASN A 229 -5.46 -15.35 18.22
CA ASN A 229 -4.99 -16.74 18.17
C ASN A 229 -5.55 -17.52 16.96
N VAL A 230 -5.72 -16.87 15.82
CA VAL A 230 -6.30 -17.46 14.62
C VAL A 230 -5.63 -18.76 14.20
N ASP A 231 -4.30 -18.88 14.36
CA ASP A 231 -3.56 -20.11 14.01
C ASP A 231 -4.04 -21.33 14.81
N LYS A 232 -4.27 -21.20 16.12
CA LYS A 232 -4.82 -22.28 16.95
C LYS A 232 -6.24 -22.66 16.55
N ILE A 233 -7.04 -21.68 16.13
CA ILE A 233 -8.40 -21.90 15.67
C ILE A 233 -8.39 -22.65 14.33
N LYS A 234 -7.48 -22.30 13.41
CA LYS A 234 -7.26 -23.00 12.15
C LYS A 234 -6.83 -24.46 12.39
N GLU A 235 -5.85 -24.67 13.25
CA GLU A 235 -5.39 -26.01 13.63
C GLU A 235 -6.54 -26.86 14.18
N HIS A 236 -7.34 -26.32 15.09
CA HIS A 236 -8.50 -27.02 15.63
C HIS A 236 -9.53 -27.40 14.56
N TYR A 237 -9.82 -26.47 13.64
CA TYR A 237 -10.72 -26.72 12.52
C TYR A 237 -10.21 -27.85 11.61
N LEU A 238 -8.92 -27.82 11.24
CA LEU A 238 -8.33 -28.83 10.37
C LEU A 238 -8.32 -30.21 11.04
N ASN A 239 -7.97 -30.29 12.35
CA ASN A 239 -7.95 -31.57 13.08
C ASN A 239 -9.35 -32.17 13.28
N LYS A 240 -10.41 -31.36 13.19
CA LYS A 240 -11.80 -31.84 13.33
C LYS A 240 -12.38 -32.33 12.00
N ASN A 241 -11.86 -31.88 10.88
CA ASN A 241 -12.37 -32.13 9.53
C ASN A 241 -11.46 -33.04 8.69
N ASN A 242 -10.35 -33.54 9.27
CA ASN A 242 -9.54 -34.65 8.78
C ASN A 242 -9.89 -35.91 9.57
#